data_9892d0b916386429ae90a288e0a47d79
#
_entry.id   9892d0b916386429ae90a288e0a47d79
#
_cell.length_a   1.000
_cell.length_b   1.000
_cell.length_c   1.000
_cell.angle_alpha   90.00
_cell.angle_beta   90.00
_cell.angle_gamma   90.00
#
_symmetry.space_group_name_H-M   'P 1'
#
loop_
_entity.id
_entity.type
_entity.pdbx_description
1 polymer ?
#
loop_
_entity_poly.entity_id
_entity_poly.type
_entity_poly.pdbx_seq_one_letter_code
_entity_poly.pdbx_strand_id
1 'polypeptide(L)'
;MSPTSFDPTRERRVPTRVVGERGVTEIVGTTLVAVVKPACDGCRAFTHGGLGPLDDLPVLVVSATGDAEWADAAREVLVAPEWVEASGVRGAPHYVLVDATGLVLTEGVLFSPAQVAAEVAPHRR
;
A
#
# COMPACT_ATOMS: atom_id res chain seq x y z
N MET A 1 -1.51 32.63 -12.96
CA MET A 1 -0.78 31.55 -12.84
C MET A 1 -1.57 30.46 -12.44
N SER A 2 -1.21 29.55 -12.75
CA SER A 2 -1.90 28.53 -12.45
C SER A 2 -1.35 27.87 -11.31
N PRO A 3 -1.88 28.03 -10.33
CA PRO A 3 -1.49 27.31 -9.21
C PRO A 3 -1.69 25.88 -9.41
N THR A 4 -2.41 25.66 -10.42
CA THR A 4 -2.58 24.35 -10.62
C THR A 4 -1.44 23.67 -11.11
N SER A 5 -0.58 24.39 -11.65
CA SER A 5 0.61 23.79 -12.04
C SER A 5 1.22 23.23 -10.83
N PHE A 6 0.91 23.77 -9.71
CA PHE A 6 1.38 23.25 -8.53
C PHE A 6 0.33 22.38 -7.95
N ASP A 7 0.61 21.18 -7.85
CA ASP A 7 -0.28 20.22 -7.24
C ASP A 7 0.55 19.49 -6.19
N PRO A 8 0.32 19.75 -4.95
CA PRO A 8 1.10 19.11 -3.89
C PRO A 8 1.03 17.59 -3.95
N THR A 9 -0.03 17.06 -4.53
CA THR A 9 -0.12 15.62 -4.59
C THR A 9 0.87 15.03 -5.55
N ARG A 10 1.45 15.80 -6.45
CA ARG A 10 2.44 15.26 -7.35
C ARG A 10 3.69 14.85 -6.66
N GLU A 11 3.95 15.46 -5.49
CA GLU A 11 5.14 15.13 -4.77
C GLU A 11 4.79 14.57 -3.42
N ARG A 12 3.66 13.93 -3.35
CA ARG A 12 3.25 13.29 -2.12
C ARG A 12 4.20 12.13 -1.83
N ARG A 13 4.71 12.08 -0.63
CA ARG A 13 5.63 11.04 -0.22
C ARG A 13 5.13 10.35 1.02
N VAL A 14 5.56 9.11 1.19
CA VAL A 14 5.28 8.35 2.39
C VAL A 14 6.60 7.94 3.01
N PRO A 15 6.62 7.61 4.30
CA PRO A 15 7.87 7.14 4.90
C PRO A 15 8.33 5.85 4.25
N THR A 16 9.62 5.74 4.01
CA THR A 16 10.18 4.52 3.41
C THR A 16 10.47 3.46 4.46
N ARG A 17 10.36 3.80 5.73
CA ARG A 17 10.58 2.87 6.81
C ARG A 17 9.24 2.57 7.45
N VAL A 18 8.82 1.31 7.41
CA VAL A 18 7.57 0.89 7.98
C VAL A 18 7.88 0.16 9.28
N VAL A 19 7.57 0.80 10.40
CA VAL A 19 7.83 0.23 11.71
C VAL A 19 6.54 -0.44 12.17
N GLY A 20 6.53 -1.75 12.16
CA GLY A 20 5.39 -2.52 12.59
C GLY A 20 5.61 -3.09 13.98
N GLU A 21 4.62 -3.81 14.47
CA GLU A 21 4.70 -4.41 15.80
C GLU A 21 5.79 -5.47 15.91
N ARG A 22 6.17 -6.06 14.78
CA ARG A 22 7.13 -7.15 14.79
C ARG A 22 8.48 -6.80 14.22
N GLY A 23 8.68 -5.58 13.82
CA GLY A 23 9.96 -5.18 13.27
C GLY A 23 9.83 -4.06 12.26
N VAL A 24 10.91 -3.83 11.54
CA VAL A 24 11.01 -2.72 10.60
C VAL A 24 11.21 -3.26 9.21
N THR A 25 10.47 -2.72 8.25
CA THR A 25 10.62 -3.05 6.84
C THR A 25 10.98 -1.78 6.10
N GLU A 26 11.97 -1.87 5.21
CA GLU A 26 12.40 -0.72 4.42
C GLU A 26 11.87 -0.84 3.00
N ILE A 27 11.39 0.27 2.46
CA ILE A 27 11.03 0.35 1.05
C ILE A 27 12.30 0.75 0.31
N VAL A 28 12.81 -0.15 -0.53
CA VAL A 28 14.08 0.06 -1.20
C VAL A 28 13.98 0.13 -2.72
N GLY A 29 12.79 0.02 -3.26
CA GLY A 29 12.54 0.11 -4.70
C GLY A 29 11.07 0.34 -4.92
N THR A 30 10.63 0.27 -6.17
CA THR A 30 9.22 0.44 -6.48
C THR A 30 8.42 -0.64 -5.76
N THR A 31 7.49 -0.22 -4.94
CA THR A 31 6.75 -1.11 -4.05
C THR A 31 5.29 -0.72 -4.02
N LEU A 32 4.43 -1.71 -4.03
CA LEU A 32 3.00 -1.48 -3.82
C LEU A 32 2.71 -1.69 -2.34
N VAL A 33 2.11 -0.69 -1.71
CA VAL A 33 1.70 -0.83 -0.32
C VAL A 33 0.17 -0.92 -0.31
N ALA A 34 -0.34 -2.05 0.16
CA ALA A 34 -1.77 -2.28 0.26
C ALA A 34 -2.18 -2.02 1.71
N VAL A 35 -3.02 -1.03 1.93
CA VAL A 35 -3.50 -0.69 3.26
C VAL A 35 -4.85 -1.37 3.44
N VAL A 36 -4.93 -2.29 4.37
CA VAL A 36 -6.06 -3.18 4.54
C VAL A 36 -6.71 -3.01 5.90
N LYS A 37 -7.89 -3.58 6.06
CA LYS A 37 -8.58 -3.62 7.34
C LYS A 37 -9.29 -4.95 7.46
N PRO A 38 -9.70 -5.35 8.67
CA PRO A 38 -10.45 -6.59 8.86
C PRO A 38 -11.83 -6.50 8.21
N ALA A 39 -12.41 -7.64 7.91
CA ALA A 39 -13.77 -7.77 7.38
C ALA A 39 -13.97 -6.95 6.11
N CYS A 40 -13.01 -7.04 5.20
CA CYS A 40 -13.03 -6.26 3.97
C CYS A 40 -12.77 -7.21 2.81
N ASP A 41 -13.75 -7.37 1.92
CA ASP A 41 -13.64 -8.34 0.82
C ASP A 41 -12.49 -8.02 -0.12
N GLY A 42 -12.33 -6.76 -0.50
CA GLY A 42 -11.23 -6.37 -1.37
C GLY A 42 -9.87 -6.60 -0.72
N CYS A 43 -9.81 -6.42 0.59
CA CYS A 43 -8.57 -6.64 1.32
C CYS A 43 -8.20 -8.12 1.36
N ARG A 44 -9.19 -9.01 1.46
CA ARG A 44 -8.89 -10.43 1.60
C ARG A 44 -8.14 -11.00 0.41
N ALA A 45 -8.37 -10.46 -0.77
CA ALA A 45 -7.62 -10.89 -1.93
C ALA A 45 -6.12 -10.60 -1.75
N PHE A 46 -5.78 -9.54 -1.02
CA PHE A 46 -4.39 -9.18 -0.78
C PHE A 46 -3.81 -9.85 0.46
N THR A 47 -4.63 -10.14 1.46
CA THR A 47 -4.13 -10.76 2.68
C THR A 47 -4.09 -12.28 2.56
N HIS A 48 -5.09 -12.87 1.90
CA HIS A 48 -5.26 -14.33 1.91
C HIS A 48 -5.19 -14.97 0.53
N GLY A 49 -5.19 -14.18 -0.55
CA GLY A 49 -5.20 -14.75 -1.89
C GLY A 49 -3.88 -14.59 -2.62
N GLY A 50 -3.84 -15.09 -3.82
CA GLY A 50 -2.71 -14.86 -4.72
C GLY A 50 -2.83 -13.51 -5.39
N LEU A 51 -1.72 -12.91 -5.75
CA LEU A 51 -1.71 -11.57 -6.32
C LEU A 51 -1.74 -11.57 -7.85
N GLY A 52 -1.53 -12.72 -8.48
CA GLY A 52 -1.64 -12.84 -9.94
C GLY A 52 -0.76 -11.85 -10.67
N PRO A 53 -1.35 -10.88 -11.38
CA PRO A 53 -0.54 -9.96 -12.19
C PRO A 53 0.38 -9.06 -11.39
N LEU A 54 0.27 -9.04 -10.06
CA LEU A 54 1.15 -8.25 -9.21
C LEU A 54 2.28 -9.09 -8.60
N ASP A 55 2.40 -10.36 -8.98
CA ASP A 55 3.37 -11.26 -8.36
C ASP A 55 4.82 -10.82 -8.59
N ASP A 56 5.08 -10.07 -9.63
CA ASP A 56 6.45 -9.61 -9.93
C ASP A 56 6.78 -8.27 -9.29
N LEU A 57 5.91 -7.76 -8.45
CA LEU A 57 6.10 -6.47 -7.82
C LEU A 57 6.19 -6.67 -6.31
N PRO A 58 7.16 -6.05 -5.63
CA PRO A 58 7.17 -6.12 -4.17
C PRO A 58 5.88 -5.52 -3.60
N VAL A 59 5.22 -6.26 -2.73
CA VAL A 59 3.97 -5.82 -2.14
C VAL A 59 4.10 -5.89 -0.62
N LEU A 60 3.80 -4.79 0.04
CA LEU A 60 3.69 -4.75 1.49
C LEU A 60 2.22 -4.61 1.85
N VAL A 61 1.75 -5.40 2.78
CA VAL A 61 0.37 -5.30 3.25
C VAL A 61 0.42 -4.71 4.65
N VAL A 62 -0.24 -3.57 4.84
CA VAL A 62 -0.14 -2.80 6.08
C VAL A 62 -1.54 -2.56 6.63
N SER A 63 -1.68 -2.68 7.95
CA SER A 63 -2.94 -2.39 8.62
C SER A 63 -2.68 -1.44 9.77
N ALA A 64 -3.65 -0.58 10.06
CA ALA A 64 -3.56 0.29 11.22
C ALA A 64 -3.89 -0.46 12.50
N THR A 65 -4.52 -1.64 12.41
CA THR A 65 -4.94 -2.37 13.59
C THR A 65 -4.52 -3.83 13.50
N GLY A 66 -4.23 -4.42 14.65
CA GLY A 66 -4.06 -5.84 14.73
C GLY A 66 -5.40 -6.53 14.69
N ASP A 67 -5.45 -7.75 14.20
CA ASP A 67 -6.69 -8.51 14.13
C ASP A 67 -6.39 -9.99 14.01
N ALA A 68 -7.25 -10.81 14.59
CA ALA A 68 -7.08 -12.25 14.52
C ALA A 68 -7.13 -12.76 13.08
N GLU A 69 -7.76 -12.02 12.19
CA GLU A 69 -7.83 -12.38 10.78
C GLU A 69 -6.45 -12.47 10.15
N TRP A 70 -5.47 -11.74 10.69
CA TRP A 70 -4.12 -11.75 10.11
C TRP A 70 -3.35 -13.03 10.44
N ALA A 71 -3.84 -13.82 11.38
CA ALA A 71 -3.09 -14.98 11.85
C ALA A 71 -2.87 -16.03 10.77
N ASP A 72 -3.83 -16.18 9.86
CA ASP A 72 -3.70 -17.17 8.79
C ASP A 72 -3.65 -16.52 7.42
N ALA A 73 -3.19 -15.27 7.36
CA ALA A 73 -3.01 -14.60 6.08
C ALA A 73 -1.91 -15.29 5.27
N ALA A 74 -2.04 -15.19 3.96
CA ALA A 74 -1.09 -15.82 3.05
C ALA A 74 0.26 -15.10 3.05
N ARG A 75 0.30 -13.86 3.51
CA ARG A 75 1.53 -13.07 3.62
C ARG A 75 1.45 -12.23 4.88
N GLU A 76 2.60 -11.71 5.31
CA GLU A 76 2.62 -10.93 6.53
C GLU A 76 1.82 -9.66 6.40
N VAL A 77 0.99 -9.36 7.39
CA VAL A 77 0.31 -8.07 7.47
C VAL A 77 1.04 -7.26 8.53
N LEU A 78 1.61 -6.14 8.10
CA LEU A 78 2.39 -5.29 9.00
C LEU A 78 1.42 -4.38 9.75
N VAL A 79 1.36 -4.52 11.06
CA VAL A 79 0.50 -3.67 11.88
C VAL A 79 1.32 -2.43 12.22
N ALA A 80 1.05 -1.34 11.52
CA ALA A 80 1.88 -0.14 11.59
C ALA A 80 1.01 1.12 11.57
N PRO A 81 0.27 1.40 12.64
CA PRO A 81 -0.65 2.54 12.65
C PRO A 81 0.05 3.87 12.45
N GLU A 82 1.29 4.01 12.93
CA GLU A 82 2.00 5.26 12.77
C GLU A 82 2.37 5.51 11.31
N TRP A 83 2.73 4.45 10.60
CA TRP A 83 3.02 4.58 9.18
C TRP A 83 1.77 4.99 8.41
N VAL A 84 0.63 4.37 8.73
CA VAL A 84 -0.62 4.68 8.05
C VAL A 84 -0.96 6.15 8.25
N GLU A 85 -0.83 6.64 9.47
CA GLU A 85 -1.11 8.04 9.75
C GLU A 85 -0.12 8.95 9.02
N ALA A 86 1.16 8.64 9.09
CA ALA A 86 2.18 9.47 8.45
C ALA A 86 2.08 9.44 6.93
N SER A 87 1.55 8.36 6.36
CA SER A 87 1.41 8.26 4.92
C SER A 87 0.29 9.14 4.36
N GLY A 88 -0.60 9.61 5.22
CA GLY A 88 -1.73 10.41 4.76
C GLY A 88 -2.87 9.59 4.20
N VAL A 89 -2.81 8.27 4.26
CA VAL A 89 -3.90 7.41 3.82
C VAL A 89 -5.01 7.51 4.85
N ARG A 90 -6.19 7.95 4.39
CA ARG A 90 -7.27 8.26 5.30
C ARG A 90 -8.11 7.07 5.69
N GLY A 91 -8.02 5.99 4.98
CA GLY A 91 -8.81 4.81 5.31
C GLY A 91 -8.49 3.67 4.39
N ALA A 92 -8.85 2.48 4.82
CA ALA A 92 -8.69 1.27 4.05
C ALA A 92 -10.05 0.89 3.49
N PRO A 93 -10.09 0.20 2.36
CA PRO A 93 -8.94 -0.31 1.63
C PRO A 93 -8.34 0.73 0.67
N HIS A 94 -7.03 0.76 0.59
CA HIS A 94 -6.33 1.76 -0.23
C HIS A 94 -5.01 1.16 -0.70
N TYR A 95 -4.51 1.55 -1.87
CA TYR A 95 -3.18 1.14 -2.28
C TYR A 95 -2.36 2.38 -2.65
N VAL A 96 -1.06 2.27 -2.46
CA VAL A 96 -0.12 3.34 -2.82
C VAL A 96 1.04 2.67 -3.53
N LEU A 97 1.37 3.10 -4.74
CA LEU A 97 2.58 2.64 -5.43
C LEU A 97 3.64 3.70 -5.21
N VAL A 98 4.78 3.32 -4.67
CA VAL A 98 5.84 4.27 -4.34
C VAL A 98 7.16 3.84 -4.94
N ASP A 99 8.07 4.79 -5.11
CA ASP A 99 9.42 4.47 -5.51
C ASP A 99 10.33 4.37 -4.27
N ALA A 100 11.63 4.17 -4.51
CA ALA A 100 12.58 3.96 -3.42
C ALA A 100 12.71 5.16 -2.48
N THR A 101 12.29 6.34 -2.91
CA THR A 101 12.37 7.54 -2.07
C THR A 101 11.07 7.80 -1.34
N GLY A 102 10.07 6.95 -1.55
CA GLY A 102 8.76 7.15 -0.95
C GLY A 102 7.83 8.03 -1.76
N LEU A 103 8.26 8.45 -2.95
CA LEU A 103 7.41 9.27 -3.81
C LEU A 103 6.24 8.43 -4.30
N VAL A 104 5.04 8.95 -4.11
CA VAL A 104 3.83 8.26 -4.54
C VAL A 104 3.69 8.41 -6.05
N LEU A 105 3.72 7.30 -6.76
CA LEU A 105 3.58 7.29 -8.21
C LEU A 105 2.11 7.24 -8.61
N THR A 106 1.30 6.51 -7.87
CA THR A 106 -0.14 6.50 -8.04
C THR A 106 -0.76 5.89 -6.79
N GLU A 107 -2.03 6.13 -6.57
CA GLU A 107 -2.73 5.56 -5.43
C GLU A 107 -4.23 5.54 -5.70
N GLY A 108 -4.97 4.76 -4.96
CA GLY A 108 -6.41 4.68 -5.11
C GLY A 108 -7.03 3.67 -4.19
N VAL A 109 -8.32 3.44 -4.39
CA VAL A 109 -9.06 2.46 -3.61
C VAL A 109 -8.70 1.07 -4.12
N LEU A 110 -8.62 0.13 -3.21
CA LEU A 110 -8.18 -1.22 -3.52
C LEU A 110 -9.41 -2.13 -3.56
N PHE A 111 -9.70 -2.71 -4.72
CA PHE A 111 -10.82 -3.63 -4.88
C PHE A 111 -10.37 -5.04 -5.20
N SER A 112 -9.33 -5.19 -6.01
CA SER A 112 -8.85 -6.52 -6.41
C SER A 112 -7.44 -6.41 -6.97
N PRO A 113 -6.66 -7.49 -6.98
CA PRO A 113 -5.33 -7.45 -7.58
C PRO A 113 -5.38 -7.08 -9.07
N ALA A 114 -6.37 -7.54 -9.81
CA ALA A 114 -6.47 -7.22 -11.24
C ALA A 114 -6.73 -5.74 -11.47
N GLN A 115 -7.61 -5.15 -10.67
CA GLN A 115 -7.90 -3.73 -10.79
C GLN A 115 -6.65 -2.90 -10.45
N VAL A 116 -5.95 -3.25 -9.38
CA VAL A 116 -4.76 -2.53 -8.98
C VAL A 116 -3.68 -2.69 -10.04
N ALA A 117 -3.49 -3.89 -10.58
CA ALA A 117 -2.50 -4.12 -11.62
C ALA A 117 -2.74 -3.22 -12.82
N ALA A 118 -4.00 -3.07 -13.23
CA ALA A 118 -4.34 -2.22 -14.37
C ALA A 118 -4.02 -0.76 -14.07
N GLU A 119 -4.32 -0.32 -12.85
CA GLU A 119 -4.12 1.08 -12.49
C GLU A 119 -2.65 1.43 -12.31
N VAL A 120 -1.83 0.52 -11.83
CA VAL A 120 -0.42 0.81 -11.61
C VAL A 120 0.43 0.59 -12.86
N ALA A 121 -0.07 -0.15 -13.84
CA ALA A 121 0.71 -0.51 -15.01
C ALA A 121 1.42 0.68 -15.68
N PRO A 122 0.77 1.83 -15.92
CA PRO A 122 1.46 2.96 -16.56
C PRO A 122 2.57 3.55 -15.72
N HIS A 123 2.62 3.22 -14.44
CA HIS A 123 3.58 3.82 -13.49
C HIS A 123 4.70 2.87 -13.11
N ARG A 124 4.68 1.66 -13.63
CA ARG A 124 5.72 0.70 -13.31
C ARG A 124 6.86 0.86 -14.30
N ARG A 125 8.04 1.10 -13.81
CA ARG A 125 9.18 1.25 -14.69
C ARG A 125 10.40 0.60 -14.11
#